data_dea41ab430fd3d263d22898540938cb8
#
_entry.id   dea41ab430fd3d263d22898540938cb8
#
_cell.length_a   1.000
_cell.length_b   1.000
_cell.length_c   1.000
_cell.angle_alpha   90.00
_cell.angle_beta   90.00
_cell.angle_gamma   90.00
#
_symmetry.space_group_name_H-M   'P 1'
#
loop_
_entity.id
_entity.type
_entity.pdbx_description
1 polymer ?
#
loop_
_entity_poly.entity_id
_entity_poly.type
_entity_poly.pdbx_seq_one_letter_code
_entity_poly.pdbx_strand_id
1 'polypeptide(L)'
;MQDSTTVSTAMDSLDMAFQNLEAALNNYNDVSSGLMGGLMAMGMGIMIFFLAIVLFMIICMWKVFTKAGKPGWAILVPIYNFIVLLQIAGKPWWWFFLMLIPLVNLIIIIIVYIEIAKAFGYGAGFAIGMLLLGIIFWPILAFGSSKYTDPAVKAAGA
;
A
#
# COMPACT_ATOMS: atom_id res chain seq x y z
N MET A 1 22.51 -74.63 -11.83
CA MET A 1 23.01 -73.94 -10.61
C MET A 1 23.45 -72.49 -10.86
N GLN A 2 23.34 -72.01 -12.14
CA GLN A 2 23.71 -70.64 -12.55
C GLN A 2 22.49 -69.67 -12.53
N ASP A 3 21.27 -70.19 -12.43
CA ASP A 3 20.06 -69.39 -12.58
C ASP A 3 19.64 -68.67 -11.26
N SER A 4 19.92 -69.23 -10.11
CA SER A 4 19.54 -68.69 -8.82
C SER A 4 20.40 -67.46 -8.41
N THR A 5 21.68 -67.44 -8.80
CA THR A 5 22.58 -66.31 -8.54
C THR A 5 22.31 -65.09 -9.41
N THR A 6 21.92 -65.31 -10.66
CA THR A 6 21.55 -64.20 -11.58
C THR A 6 20.23 -63.56 -11.16
N VAL A 7 19.26 -64.35 -10.69
CA VAL A 7 17.98 -63.83 -10.17
C VAL A 7 18.20 -63.04 -8.89
N SER A 8 19.05 -63.55 -7.96
CA SER A 8 19.36 -62.81 -6.73
C SER A 8 20.03 -61.48 -7.03
N THR A 9 21.03 -61.43 -7.95
CA THR A 9 21.72 -60.20 -8.32
C THR A 9 20.77 -59.19 -9.01
N ALA A 10 19.80 -59.69 -9.80
CA ALA A 10 18.80 -58.86 -10.46
C ALA A 10 17.82 -58.26 -9.40
N MET A 11 17.43 -59.05 -8.38
CA MET A 11 16.58 -58.56 -7.28
C MET A 11 17.32 -57.52 -6.46
N ASP A 12 18.57 -57.69 -6.08
CA ASP A 12 19.38 -56.72 -5.36
C ASP A 12 19.54 -55.42 -6.16
N SER A 13 19.71 -55.50 -7.48
CA SER A 13 19.78 -54.30 -8.31
C SER A 13 18.42 -53.56 -8.42
N LEU A 14 17.31 -54.25 -8.40
CA LEU A 14 15.96 -53.67 -8.36
C LEU A 14 15.74 -52.98 -7.01
N ASP A 15 16.11 -53.64 -5.91
CA ASP A 15 15.96 -53.02 -4.55
C ASP A 15 16.76 -51.77 -4.44
N MET A 16 18.00 -51.75 -4.92
CA MET A 16 18.81 -50.53 -4.99
C MET A 16 18.20 -49.45 -5.85
N ALA A 17 17.57 -49.79 -6.97
CA ALA A 17 16.91 -48.86 -7.83
C ALA A 17 15.67 -48.26 -7.15
N PHE A 18 14.89 -49.05 -6.42
CA PHE A 18 13.73 -48.60 -5.63
C PHE A 18 14.17 -47.65 -4.50
N GLN A 19 15.22 -47.99 -3.74
CA GLN A 19 15.77 -47.13 -2.68
C GLN A 19 16.26 -45.78 -3.24
N ASN A 20 16.93 -45.80 -4.40
CA ASN A 20 17.37 -44.56 -5.03
C ASN A 20 16.20 -43.70 -5.53
N LEU A 21 15.13 -44.31 -6.01
CA LEU A 21 13.92 -43.61 -6.40
C LEU A 21 13.20 -42.99 -5.20
N GLU A 22 13.07 -43.74 -4.10
CA GLU A 22 12.49 -43.21 -2.84
C GLU A 22 13.31 -42.02 -2.31
N ALA A 23 14.64 -42.14 -2.29
CA ALA A 23 15.53 -41.06 -1.89
C ALA A 23 15.37 -39.82 -2.77
N ALA A 24 15.25 -40.00 -4.09
CA ALA A 24 15.02 -38.92 -5.04
C ALA A 24 13.65 -38.25 -4.83
N LEU A 25 12.60 -39.03 -4.58
CA LEU A 25 11.26 -38.51 -4.27
C LEU A 25 11.23 -37.72 -2.97
N ASN A 26 11.88 -38.23 -1.92
CA ASN A 26 11.97 -37.55 -0.63
C ASN A 26 12.73 -36.21 -0.77
N ASN A 27 13.85 -36.23 -1.49
CA ASN A 27 14.60 -35.01 -1.77
C ASN A 27 13.77 -33.98 -2.59
N TYR A 28 13.01 -34.42 -3.57
CA TYR A 28 12.09 -33.56 -4.33
C TYR A 28 11.02 -32.95 -3.43
N ASN A 29 10.43 -33.76 -2.55
CA ASN A 29 9.41 -33.28 -1.61
C ASN A 29 9.99 -32.26 -0.61
N ASP A 30 11.18 -32.48 -0.09
CA ASP A 30 11.86 -31.55 0.82
C ASP A 30 12.20 -30.23 0.13
N VAL A 31 12.72 -30.28 -1.09
CA VAL A 31 13.02 -29.06 -1.87
C VAL A 31 11.73 -28.32 -2.21
N SER A 32 10.70 -29.03 -2.65
CA SER A 32 9.42 -28.39 -3.01
C SER A 32 8.72 -27.77 -1.80
N SER A 33 8.73 -28.42 -0.64
CA SER A 33 8.17 -27.89 0.58
C SER A 33 8.96 -26.69 1.11
N GLY A 34 10.28 -26.74 1.00
CA GLY A 34 11.17 -25.62 1.34
C GLY A 34 10.92 -24.38 0.47
N LEU A 35 10.79 -24.58 -0.84
CA LEU A 35 10.46 -23.51 -1.78
C LEU A 35 9.09 -22.91 -1.51
N MET A 36 8.05 -23.76 -1.32
CA MET A 36 6.69 -23.31 -0.99
C MET A 36 6.68 -22.53 0.34
N GLY A 37 7.35 -23.04 1.38
CA GLY A 37 7.47 -22.36 2.66
C GLY A 37 8.16 -21.00 2.53
N GLY A 38 9.25 -20.94 1.76
CA GLY A 38 9.96 -19.68 1.48
C GLY A 38 9.11 -18.66 0.75
N LEU A 39 8.38 -19.07 -0.29
CA LEU A 39 7.48 -18.20 -1.04
C LEU A 39 6.33 -17.68 -0.17
N MET A 40 5.74 -18.55 0.67
CA MET A 40 4.69 -18.15 1.61
C MET A 40 5.21 -17.16 2.66
N ALA A 41 6.37 -17.42 3.23
CA ALA A 41 7.00 -16.52 4.20
C ALA A 41 7.31 -15.14 3.59
N MET A 42 7.82 -15.11 2.36
CA MET A 42 8.09 -13.89 1.62
C MET A 42 6.79 -13.13 1.31
N GLY A 43 5.75 -13.83 0.87
CA GLY A 43 4.42 -13.24 0.62
C GLY A 43 3.81 -12.64 1.90
N MET A 44 3.91 -13.35 3.02
CA MET A 44 3.43 -12.87 4.32
C MET A 44 4.23 -11.66 4.80
N GLY A 45 5.55 -11.66 4.63
CA GLY A 45 6.41 -10.52 4.95
C GLY A 45 6.05 -9.27 4.15
N ILE A 46 5.83 -9.41 2.84
CA ILE A 46 5.39 -8.32 1.96
C ILE A 46 4.02 -7.81 2.40
N MET A 47 3.07 -8.69 2.70
CA MET A 47 1.74 -8.30 3.15
C MET A 47 1.78 -7.50 4.46
N ILE A 48 2.57 -7.94 5.45
CA ILE A 48 2.75 -7.22 6.71
C ILE A 48 3.39 -5.85 6.47
N PHE A 49 4.39 -5.77 5.59
CA PHE A 49 5.03 -4.51 5.22
C PHE A 49 4.04 -3.52 4.59
N PHE A 50 3.21 -3.98 3.64
CA PHE A 50 2.17 -3.13 3.05
C PHE A 50 1.12 -2.70 4.08
N LEU A 51 0.70 -3.60 4.97
CA LEU A 51 -0.24 -3.27 6.04
C LEU A 51 0.32 -2.18 6.96
N ALA A 52 1.60 -2.27 7.31
CA ALA A 52 2.28 -1.26 8.13
C ALA A 52 2.30 0.11 7.44
N ILE A 53 2.57 0.15 6.12
CA ILE A 53 2.52 1.40 5.33
C ILE A 53 1.11 1.98 5.31
N VAL A 54 0.09 1.16 5.08
CA VAL A 54 -1.30 1.61 5.05
C VAL A 54 -1.72 2.20 6.40
N LEU A 55 -1.41 1.51 7.49
CA LEU A 55 -1.70 2.01 8.85
C LEU A 55 -0.97 3.33 9.13
N PHE A 56 0.29 3.42 8.74
CA PHE A 56 1.07 4.65 8.87
C PHE A 56 0.43 5.80 8.10
N MET A 57 -0.01 5.58 6.85
CA MET A 57 -0.69 6.59 6.04
C MET A 57 -2.03 7.02 6.64
N ILE A 58 -2.79 6.09 7.21
CA ILE A 58 -4.04 6.40 7.93
C ILE A 58 -3.75 7.33 9.10
N ILE A 59 -2.71 7.07 9.89
CA ILE A 59 -2.32 7.92 11.01
C ILE A 59 -1.91 9.32 10.52
N CYS A 60 -1.14 9.40 9.44
CA CYS A 60 -0.73 10.67 8.86
C CYS A 60 -1.94 11.51 8.41
N MET A 61 -2.86 10.91 7.66
CA MET A 61 -4.05 11.62 7.19
C MET A 61 -5.00 11.99 8.35
N TRP A 62 -5.12 11.12 9.36
CA TRP A 62 -5.87 11.44 10.59
C TRP A 62 -5.34 12.73 11.22
N LYS A 63 -4.02 12.81 11.36
CA LYS A 63 -3.36 14.01 11.90
C LYS A 63 -3.58 15.26 11.04
N VAL A 64 -3.52 15.13 9.72
CA VAL A 64 -3.81 16.25 8.80
C VAL A 64 -5.24 16.72 8.94
N PHE A 65 -6.21 15.82 9.02
CA PHE A 65 -7.62 16.17 9.19
C PHE A 65 -7.87 16.88 10.54
N THR A 66 -7.30 16.36 11.62
CA THR A 66 -7.41 17.00 12.94
C THR A 66 -6.72 18.36 12.98
N LYS A 67 -5.58 18.54 12.30
CA LYS A 67 -4.94 19.85 12.12
C LYS A 67 -5.84 20.85 11.39
N ALA A 68 -6.63 20.38 10.43
CA ALA A 68 -7.58 21.20 9.70
C ALA A 68 -8.92 21.42 10.44
N GLY A 69 -9.01 20.99 11.71
CA GLY A 69 -10.25 21.09 12.49
C GLY A 69 -11.37 20.15 12.01
N LYS A 70 -11.02 19.10 11.27
CA LYS A 70 -11.97 18.10 10.73
C LYS A 70 -11.85 16.78 11.49
N PRO A 71 -12.92 15.98 11.55
CA PRO A 71 -12.88 14.70 12.25
C PRO A 71 -11.89 13.73 11.58
N GLY A 72 -10.92 13.21 12.34
CA GLY A 72 -9.90 12.28 11.81
C GLY A 72 -10.47 10.95 11.33
N TRP A 73 -11.56 10.46 11.96
CA TRP A 73 -12.25 9.24 11.53
C TRP A 73 -12.83 9.29 10.11
N ALA A 74 -12.96 10.50 9.55
CA ALA A 74 -13.45 10.70 8.18
C ALA A 74 -12.63 9.93 7.14
N ILE A 75 -11.35 9.63 7.42
CA ILE A 75 -10.50 8.83 6.52
C ILE A 75 -11.00 7.39 6.35
N LEU A 76 -11.69 6.84 7.34
CA LEU A 76 -12.21 5.47 7.30
C LEU A 76 -13.42 5.32 6.37
N VAL A 77 -14.11 6.42 6.06
CA VAL A 77 -15.27 6.42 5.17
C VAL A 77 -14.87 7.03 3.82
N PRO A 78 -14.72 6.22 2.76
CA PRO A 78 -14.12 6.68 1.50
C PRO A 78 -14.79 7.91 0.90
N ILE A 79 -16.12 7.92 0.82
CA ILE A 79 -16.89 9.04 0.25
C ILE A 79 -16.74 10.29 1.12
N TYR A 80 -16.84 10.13 2.43
CA TYR A 80 -16.75 11.25 3.37
C TYR A 80 -15.32 11.81 3.42
N ASN A 81 -14.31 10.96 3.26
CA ASN A 81 -12.91 11.37 3.13
C ASN A 81 -12.72 12.39 1.99
N PHE A 82 -13.27 12.12 0.80
CA PHE A 82 -13.18 13.07 -0.33
C PHE A 82 -13.90 14.39 -0.03
N ILE A 83 -15.07 14.34 0.61
CA ILE A 83 -15.81 15.55 0.99
C ILE A 83 -15.00 16.37 2.00
N VAL A 84 -14.37 15.76 2.97
CA VAL A 84 -13.52 16.45 3.95
C VAL A 84 -12.27 17.03 3.28
N LEU A 85 -11.63 16.33 2.35
CA LEU A 85 -10.52 16.86 1.58
C LEU A 85 -10.92 18.11 0.76
N LEU A 86 -12.11 18.09 0.13
CA LEU A 86 -12.66 19.25 -0.57
C LEU A 86 -12.88 20.44 0.39
N GLN A 87 -13.41 20.16 1.59
CA GLN A 87 -13.60 21.20 2.61
C GLN A 87 -12.26 21.78 3.10
N ILE A 88 -11.24 20.96 3.30
CA ILE A 88 -9.89 21.41 3.67
C ILE A 88 -9.29 22.28 2.55
N ALA A 89 -9.57 21.96 1.29
CA ALA A 89 -9.18 22.75 0.12
C ALA A 89 -10.05 24.02 -0.07
N GLY A 90 -11.04 24.27 0.79
CA GLY A 90 -11.97 25.38 0.67
C GLY A 90 -12.93 25.27 -0.53
N LYS A 91 -13.17 24.04 -1.01
CA LYS A 91 -14.07 23.78 -2.13
C LYS A 91 -15.43 23.25 -1.63
N PRO A 92 -16.53 23.57 -2.34
CA PRO A 92 -17.85 23.09 -1.96
C PRO A 92 -17.99 21.58 -2.18
N TRP A 93 -18.84 20.94 -1.37
CA TRP A 93 -19.04 19.48 -1.38
C TRP A 93 -19.54 18.92 -2.72
N TRP A 94 -20.26 19.71 -3.53
CA TRP A 94 -20.77 19.29 -4.85
C TRP A 94 -19.65 19.05 -5.87
N TRP A 95 -18.43 19.52 -5.64
CA TRP A 95 -17.26 19.15 -6.45
C TRP A 95 -16.99 17.66 -6.45
N PHE A 96 -17.48 16.93 -5.45
CA PHE A 96 -17.45 15.48 -5.44
C PHE A 96 -18.10 14.86 -6.69
N PHE A 97 -19.20 15.42 -7.18
CA PHE A 97 -19.86 14.93 -8.40
C PHE A 97 -19.03 15.17 -9.66
N LEU A 98 -18.26 16.22 -9.70
CA LEU A 98 -17.35 16.48 -10.83
C LEU A 98 -16.19 15.47 -10.83
N MET A 99 -15.79 14.94 -9.66
CA MET A 99 -14.77 13.90 -9.57
C MET A 99 -15.22 12.55 -10.17
N LEU A 100 -16.51 12.35 -10.42
CA LEU A 100 -17.03 11.17 -11.11
C LEU A 100 -16.72 11.17 -12.60
N ILE A 101 -16.41 12.34 -13.17
CA ILE A 101 -16.07 12.49 -14.59
C ILE A 101 -14.56 12.27 -14.75
N PRO A 102 -14.08 11.20 -15.44
CA PRO A 102 -12.67 10.80 -15.43
C PRO A 102 -11.67 11.89 -15.83
N LEU A 103 -11.96 12.66 -16.88
CA LEU A 103 -11.08 13.73 -17.34
C LEU A 103 -11.09 14.94 -16.41
N VAL A 104 -12.25 15.27 -15.85
CA VAL A 104 -12.42 16.38 -14.90
C VAL A 104 -11.79 16.01 -13.55
N ASN A 105 -11.89 14.75 -13.14
CA ASN A 105 -11.29 14.25 -11.90
C ASN A 105 -9.80 14.56 -11.81
N LEU A 106 -9.05 14.32 -12.88
CA LEU A 106 -7.61 14.56 -12.91
C LEU A 106 -7.26 16.03 -12.64
N ILE A 107 -8.01 16.94 -13.24
CA ILE A 107 -7.83 18.39 -13.03
C ILE A 107 -8.22 18.78 -11.60
N ILE A 108 -9.33 18.25 -11.09
CA ILE A 108 -9.82 18.55 -9.74
C ILE A 108 -8.86 18.07 -8.68
N ILE A 109 -8.30 16.87 -8.82
CA ILE A 109 -7.30 16.34 -7.90
C ILE A 109 -6.11 17.29 -7.80
N ILE A 110 -5.58 17.76 -8.93
CA ILE A 110 -4.45 18.70 -8.94
C ILE A 110 -4.82 20.00 -8.21
N ILE A 111 -5.98 20.57 -8.51
CA ILE A 111 -6.45 21.80 -7.86
C ILE A 111 -6.60 21.59 -6.35
N VAL A 112 -7.24 20.51 -5.92
CA VAL A 112 -7.45 20.19 -4.50
C VAL A 112 -6.13 20.06 -3.77
N TYR A 113 -5.15 19.37 -4.34
CA TYR A 113 -3.82 19.24 -3.74
C TYR A 113 -3.07 20.56 -3.65
N ILE A 114 -3.19 21.42 -4.64
CA ILE A 114 -2.61 22.78 -4.62
C ILE A 114 -3.25 23.61 -3.51
N GLU A 115 -4.58 23.58 -3.37
CA GLU A 115 -5.28 24.33 -2.34
C GLU A 115 -5.00 23.80 -0.94
N ILE A 116 -4.92 22.48 -0.76
CA ILE A 116 -4.49 21.87 0.51
C ILE A 116 -3.07 22.34 0.87
N ALA A 117 -2.12 22.27 -0.06
CA ALA A 117 -0.75 22.74 0.18
C ALA A 117 -0.73 24.23 0.59
N LYS A 118 -1.48 25.08 -0.09
CA LYS A 118 -1.61 26.50 0.23
C LYS A 118 -2.27 26.74 1.59
N ALA A 119 -3.28 25.93 1.96
CA ALA A 119 -3.95 26.02 3.27
C ALA A 119 -2.99 25.72 4.43
N PHE A 120 -1.99 24.89 4.20
CA PHE A 120 -0.93 24.61 5.17
C PHE A 120 0.34 25.49 5.01
N GLY A 121 0.28 26.53 4.16
CA GLY A 121 1.38 27.47 3.97
C GLY A 121 2.48 27.01 3.01
N TYR A 122 2.24 25.95 2.25
CA TYR A 122 3.18 25.44 1.24
C TYR A 122 2.83 25.94 -0.16
N GLY A 123 3.82 25.90 -1.06
CA GLY A 123 3.63 26.29 -2.47
C GLY A 123 3.10 25.17 -3.36
N ALA A 124 2.83 25.53 -4.64
CA ALA A 124 2.38 24.58 -5.65
C ALA A 124 3.37 23.41 -5.89
N GLY A 125 4.68 23.67 -5.76
CA GLY A 125 5.70 22.61 -5.86
C GLY A 125 5.52 21.51 -4.84
N PHE A 126 5.12 21.85 -3.60
CA PHE A 126 4.79 20.88 -2.55
C PHE A 126 3.55 20.05 -2.93
N ALA A 127 2.54 20.68 -3.56
CA ALA A 127 1.35 19.98 -4.04
C ALA A 127 1.67 18.94 -5.11
N ILE A 128 2.56 19.25 -6.04
CA ILE A 128 3.05 18.31 -7.04
C ILE A 128 3.79 17.16 -6.36
N GLY A 129 4.62 17.46 -5.36
CA GLY A 129 5.27 16.45 -4.54
C GLY A 129 4.27 15.55 -3.81
N MET A 130 3.20 16.10 -3.26
CA MET A 130 2.11 15.32 -2.63
C MET A 130 1.42 14.41 -3.63
N LEU A 131 1.26 14.83 -4.88
CA LEU A 131 0.60 14.04 -5.92
C LEU A 131 1.48 12.87 -6.39
N LEU A 132 2.79 13.11 -6.57
CA LEU A 132 3.76 12.12 -7.08
C LEU A 132 4.34 11.23 -5.98
N LEU A 133 4.62 11.80 -4.81
CA LEU A 133 5.32 11.18 -3.68
C LEU A 133 4.49 11.32 -2.39
N GLY A 134 3.19 11.04 -2.48
CA GLY A 134 2.27 11.18 -1.36
C GLY A 134 2.75 10.51 -0.08
N ILE A 135 3.37 9.34 -0.20
CA ILE A 135 3.88 8.58 0.95
C ILE A 135 4.94 9.35 1.79
N ILE A 136 5.62 10.32 1.17
CA ILE A 136 6.63 11.16 1.82
C ILE A 136 6.01 12.49 2.27
N PHE A 137 5.24 13.14 1.41
CA PHE A 137 4.73 14.49 1.64
C PHE A 137 3.56 14.54 2.63
N TRP A 138 2.71 13.49 2.69
CA TRP A 138 1.66 13.40 3.71
C TRP A 138 2.21 13.31 5.15
N PRO A 139 3.24 12.50 5.45
CA PRO A 139 3.91 12.55 6.75
C PRO A 139 4.52 13.91 7.07
N ILE A 140 5.16 14.56 6.10
CA ILE A 140 5.70 15.92 6.30
C ILE A 140 4.58 16.90 6.69
N LEU A 141 3.44 16.84 6.03
CA LEU A 141 2.26 17.66 6.36
C LEU A 141 1.68 17.31 7.73
N ALA A 142 1.63 16.03 8.07
CA ALA A 142 1.09 15.53 9.34
C ALA A 142 1.93 15.92 10.54
N PHE A 143 3.25 15.78 10.45
CA PHE A 143 4.20 15.96 11.56
C PHE A 143 4.96 17.29 11.50
N GLY A 144 4.93 17.99 10.35
CA GLY A 144 5.53 19.32 10.21
C GLY A 144 4.87 20.36 11.11
N SER A 145 5.56 21.46 11.34
CA SER A 145 5.09 22.61 12.15
C SER A 145 4.08 23.51 11.42
N SER A 146 3.67 23.15 10.22
CA SER A 146 2.68 23.88 9.42
C SER A 146 1.34 24.00 10.13
N LYS A 147 0.79 25.22 10.15
CA LYS A 147 -0.55 25.48 10.68
C LYS A 147 -1.55 25.56 9.53
N TYR A 148 -2.72 24.96 9.74
CA TYR A 148 -3.82 25.11 8.80
C TYR A 148 -4.40 26.52 8.89
N THR A 149 -4.56 27.17 7.74
CA THR A 149 -5.28 28.43 7.60
C THR A 149 -6.42 28.20 6.61
N ASP A 150 -7.65 28.42 7.05
CA ASP A 150 -8.82 28.24 6.20
C ASP A 150 -8.69 29.10 4.94
N PRO A 151 -8.80 28.53 3.73
CA PRO A 151 -8.73 29.27 2.49
C PRO A 151 -9.75 30.42 2.38
N ALA A 152 -10.93 30.27 3.00
CA ALA A 152 -11.95 31.29 3.04
C ALA A 152 -11.49 32.52 3.88
N VAL A 153 -10.83 32.30 5.00
CA VAL A 153 -10.26 33.37 5.85
C VAL A 153 -9.10 34.05 5.15
N LYS A 154 -8.28 33.29 4.43
CA LYS A 154 -7.15 33.82 3.65
C LYS A 154 -7.60 34.70 2.50
N ALA A 155 -8.71 34.35 1.85
CA ALA A 155 -9.30 35.16 0.77
C ALA A 155 -9.96 36.43 1.28
N ALA A 156 -10.50 36.42 2.51
CA ALA A 156 -11.14 37.59 3.13
C ALA A 156 -10.14 38.60 3.73
N GLY A 157 -8.91 38.18 4.01
CA GLY A 157 -7.85 39.01 4.58
C GLY A 157 -6.81 39.55 3.58
N ALA A 158 -6.98 39.23 2.30
CA ALA A 158 -6.17 39.74 1.19
C ALA A 158 -6.91 40.83 0.45
#